data_e9d56dceea47d6370b4724096e8f4005
#
_entry.id   e9d56dceea47d6370b4724096e8f4005
#
_cell.length_a   1.000
_cell.length_b   1.000
_cell.length_c   1.000
_cell.angle_alpha   90.00
_cell.angle_beta   90.00
_cell.angle_gamma   90.00
#
_symmetry.space_group_name_H-M   'P 1'
#
loop_
_entity.id
_entity.type
_entity.pdbx_description
1 polymer ?
#
loop_
_entity_poly.entity_id
_entity_poly.type
_entity_poly.pdbx_seq_one_letter_code
_entity_poly.pdbx_strand_id
1 'polypeptide(L)'
;MLSVVEYAVHQLGVKHIIVCGHYGCGGIRAAVSGRSFGLIDHWLQPIRDLARSQFDCRECWSEPELDRLCEDSVAAQVERLARTPTLQAAWGSGKEVSIHGWIYGLQDGLLSNLGCTVSQGD
;
A
#
# COMPACT_ATOMS: atom_id res chain seq x y z
N MET A 1 -0.22 -13.41 -2.83
CA MET A 1 0.75 -12.29 -2.73
C MET A 1 1.95 -12.62 -1.86
N LEU A 2 1.74 -13.08 -0.62
CA LEU A 2 2.86 -13.34 0.32
C LEU A 2 3.83 -14.42 -0.17
N SER A 3 3.34 -15.43 -0.89
CA SER A 3 4.21 -16.46 -1.48
C SER A 3 5.16 -15.89 -2.54
N VAL A 4 4.71 -14.91 -3.30
CA VAL A 4 5.54 -14.21 -4.29
C VAL A 4 6.62 -13.40 -3.58
N VAL A 5 6.25 -12.69 -2.52
CA VAL A 5 7.20 -11.92 -1.71
C VAL A 5 8.26 -12.83 -1.10
N GLU A 6 7.84 -13.96 -0.52
CA GLU A 6 8.77 -14.91 0.07
C GLU A 6 9.76 -15.45 -0.95
N TYR A 7 9.28 -15.83 -2.13
CA TYR A 7 10.15 -16.30 -3.21
C TYR A 7 11.13 -15.21 -3.64
N ALA A 8 10.65 -13.98 -3.84
CA ALA A 8 11.50 -12.87 -4.26
C ALA A 8 12.60 -12.57 -3.24
N VAL A 9 12.24 -12.54 -1.96
CA VAL A 9 13.18 -12.18 -0.88
C VAL A 9 14.14 -13.32 -0.57
N HIS A 10 13.63 -14.54 -0.37
CA HIS A 10 14.44 -15.65 0.14
C HIS A 10 15.09 -16.48 -0.96
N GLN A 11 14.50 -16.59 -2.14
CA GLN A 11 15.05 -17.38 -3.24
C GLN A 11 15.80 -16.52 -4.25
N LEU A 12 15.23 -15.39 -4.65
CA LEU A 12 15.87 -14.51 -5.64
C LEU A 12 16.80 -13.47 -5.03
N GLY A 13 16.66 -13.18 -3.75
CA GLY A 13 17.53 -12.23 -3.05
C GLY A 13 17.36 -10.79 -3.51
N VAL A 14 16.13 -10.38 -3.83
CA VAL A 14 15.88 -8.99 -4.24
C VAL A 14 16.22 -8.03 -3.12
N LYS A 15 16.73 -6.86 -3.49
CA LYS A 15 17.12 -5.82 -2.52
C LYS A 15 16.08 -4.73 -2.38
N HIS A 16 15.15 -4.64 -3.30
CA HIS A 16 14.12 -3.60 -3.30
C HIS A 16 12.76 -4.17 -3.63
N ILE A 17 11.77 -3.74 -2.87
CA ILE A 17 10.35 -4.01 -3.14
C ILE A 17 9.67 -2.66 -3.26
N ILE A 18 8.90 -2.48 -4.33
CA ILE A 18 8.16 -1.25 -4.55
C ILE A 18 6.68 -1.54 -4.43
N VAL A 19 6.03 -0.89 -3.48
CA VAL A 19 4.57 -0.88 -3.37
C VAL A 19 4.11 0.35 -4.14
N CYS A 20 3.44 0.13 -5.25
CA CYS A 20 3.03 1.21 -6.15
C CYS A 20 1.51 1.32 -6.20
N GLY A 21 1.00 2.49 -5.84
CA GLY A 21 -0.40 2.85 -6.04
C GLY A 21 -0.53 3.84 -7.19
N HIS A 22 -1.75 4.27 -7.47
CA HIS A 22 -2.00 5.30 -8.47
C HIS A 22 -3.17 6.19 -8.06
N TYR A 23 -3.16 7.41 -8.52
CA TYR A 23 -4.30 8.32 -8.35
C TYR A 23 -5.46 7.85 -9.24
N GLY A 24 -6.66 8.26 -8.90
CA GLY A 24 -7.87 7.88 -9.65
C GLY A 24 -8.23 6.41 -9.53
N CYS A 25 -7.81 5.75 -8.47
CA CYS A 25 -8.04 4.32 -8.26
C CYS A 25 -9.52 4.01 -8.02
N GLY A 26 -10.11 3.15 -8.88
CA GLY A 26 -11.48 2.69 -8.72
C GLY A 26 -11.72 1.93 -7.42
N GLY A 27 -10.72 1.20 -6.94
CA GLY A 27 -10.80 0.49 -5.67
C GLY A 27 -10.90 1.43 -4.47
N ILE A 28 -10.14 2.54 -4.50
CA ILE A 28 -10.22 3.56 -3.45
C ILE A 28 -11.62 4.21 -3.45
N ARG A 29 -12.15 4.57 -4.62
CA ARG A 29 -13.50 5.13 -4.74
C ARG A 29 -14.56 4.15 -4.26
N ALA A 30 -14.43 2.89 -4.63
CA ALA A 30 -15.35 1.83 -4.20
C ALA A 30 -15.33 1.67 -2.67
N ALA A 31 -14.15 1.72 -2.06
CA ALA A 31 -13.99 1.56 -0.62
C ALA A 31 -14.75 2.63 0.16
N VAL A 32 -14.71 3.89 -0.29
CA VAL A 32 -15.36 5.01 0.40
C VAL A 32 -16.82 5.21 -0.01
N SER A 33 -17.30 4.51 -1.04
CA SER A 33 -18.66 4.70 -1.56
C SER A 33 -19.75 4.19 -0.62
N GLY A 34 -19.43 3.33 0.33
CA GLY A 34 -20.41 2.71 1.23
C GLY A 34 -21.25 1.62 0.56
N ARG A 35 -20.99 1.29 -0.70
CA ARG A 35 -21.72 0.26 -1.44
C ARG A 35 -21.09 -1.11 -1.23
N SER A 36 -21.90 -2.16 -1.31
CA SER A 36 -21.41 -3.53 -1.29
C SER A 36 -21.15 -4.02 -2.71
N PHE A 37 -20.00 -4.67 -2.90
CA PHE A 37 -19.57 -5.22 -4.19
C PHE A 37 -19.35 -6.74 -4.12
N GLY A 38 -19.84 -7.40 -3.07
CA GLY A 38 -19.65 -8.84 -2.89
C GLY A 38 -18.27 -9.17 -2.33
N LEU A 39 -17.58 -10.15 -2.91
CA LEU A 39 -16.28 -10.61 -2.41
C LEU A 39 -15.21 -9.53 -2.39
N ILE A 40 -15.31 -8.54 -3.26
CA ILE A 40 -14.37 -7.42 -3.31
C ILE A 40 -14.39 -6.62 -2.00
N ASP A 41 -15.51 -6.60 -1.29
CA ASP A 41 -15.61 -5.89 0.00
C ASP A 41 -14.56 -6.37 0.99
N HIS A 42 -14.26 -7.65 0.99
CA HIS A 42 -13.23 -8.24 1.85
C HIS A 42 -11.85 -7.66 1.55
N TRP A 43 -11.53 -7.53 0.28
CA TRP A 43 -10.28 -6.97 -0.19
C TRP A 43 -10.19 -5.47 0.08
N LEU A 44 -11.32 -4.76 0.04
CA LEU A 44 -11.39 -3.31 0.27
C LEU A 44 -11.41 -2.94 1.75
N GLN A 45 -11.65 -3.89 2.66
CA GLN A 45 -11.83 -3.61 4.09
C GLN A 45 -10.67 -2.82 4.71
N PRO A 46 -9.38 -3.15 4.43
CA PRO A 46 -8.28 -2.36 4.97
C PRO A 46 -8.32 -0.89 4.55
N ILE A 47 -8.76 -0.62 3.32
CA ILE A 47 -8.88 0.76 2.81
C ILE A 47 -10.02 1.48 3.51
N ARG A 48 -11.14 0.78 3.73
CA ARG A 48 -12.29 1.34 4.47
C ARG A 48 -11.93 1.68 5.90
N ASP A 49 -11.16 0.83 6.56
CA ASP A 49 -10.71 1.07 7.92
C ASP A 49 -9.78 2.29 7.99
N LEU A 50 -8.89 2.41 7.03
CA LEU A 50 -8.00 3.58 6.91
C LEU A 50 -8.80 4.86 6.69
N ALA A 51 -9.80 4.81 5.80
CA ALA A 51 -10.65 5.96 5.50
C ALA A 51 -11.43 6.42 6.73
N ARG A 52 -11.96 5.48 7.52
CA ARG A 52 -12.69 5.80 8.75
C ARG A 52 -11.85 6.51 9.80
N SER A 53 -10.56 6.20 9.86
CA SER A 53 -9.66 6.84 10.82
C SER A 53 -9.38 8.30 10.46
N GLN A 54 -9.62 8.69 9.21
CA GLN A 54 -9.33 10.03 8.72
C GLN A 54 -10.57 10.89 8.51
N PHE A 55 -11.70 10.29 8.22
CA PHE A 55 -12.88 11.03 7.81
C PHE A 55 -14.17 10.26 8.07
N ASP A 56 -15.11 10.88 8.77
CA ASP A 56 -16.37 10.25 9.20
C ASP A 56 -17.50 10.33 8.16
N CYS A 57 -17.37 11.20 7.15
CA CYS A 57 -18.44 11.44 6.20
C CYS A 57 -18.24 10.62 4.93
N ARG A 58 -19.20 9.72 4.65
CA ARG A 58 -19.13 8.84 3.47
C ARG A 58 -19.35 9.55 2.15
N GLU A 59 -19.98 10.72 2.16
CA GLU A 59 -20.37 11.44 0.96
C GLU A 59 -19.54 12.69 0.68
N CYS A 60 -18.53 12.96 1.53
CA CYS A 60 -17.80 14.23 1.51
C CYS A 60 -16.40 14.14 0.94
N TRP A 61 -16.06 13.05 0.23
CA TRP A 61 -14.72 12.86 -0.31
C TRP A 61 -14.51 13.70 -1.57
N SER A 62 -13.68 14.72 -1.46
CA SER A 62 -13.21 15.50 -2.61
C SER A 62 -12.09 14.77 -3.35
N GLU A 63 -11.78 15.21 -4.58
CA GLU A 63 -10.67 14.62 -5.34
C GLU A 63 -9.33 14.72 -4.60
N PRO A 64 -8.94 15.86 -4.00
CA PRO A 64 -7.71 15.92 -3.20
C PRO A 64 -7.70 14.95 -2.02
N GLU A 65 -8.84 14.74 -1.37
CA GLU A 65 -8.94 13.79 -0.25
C GLU A 65 -8.82 12.35 -0.74
N LEU A 66 -9.40 12.02 -1.89
CA LEU A 66 -9.25 10.70 -2.51
C LEU A 66 -7.80 10.45 -2.92
N ASP A 67 -7.13 11.45 -3.47
CA ASP A 67 -5.73 11.36 -3.84
C ASP A 67 -4.86 11.08 -2.62
N ARG A 68 -5.12 11.77 -1.52
CA ARG A 68 -4.43 11.54 -0.27
C ARG A 68 -4.68 10.13 0.27
N LEU A 69 -5.91 9.63 0.16
CA LEU A 69 -6.21 8.26 0.57
C LEU A 69 -5.45 7.24 -0.27
N CYS A 70 -5.27 7.49 -1.57
CA CYS A 70 -4.41 6.65 -2.42
C CYS A 70 -2.98 6.60 -1.88
N GLU A 71 -2.42 7.74 -1.51
CA GLU A 71 -1.07 7.82 -0.94
C GLU A 71 -0.98 7.11 0.41
N ASP A 72 -1.94 7.35 1.28
CA ASP A 72 -1.98 6.75 2.62
C ASP A 72 -2.16 5.24 2.55
N SER A 73 -2.91 4.74 1.56
CA SER A 73 -3.07 3.31 1.32
C SER A 73 -1.75 2.65 0.95
N VAL A 74 -0.93 3.30 0.12
CA VAL A 74 0.40 2.80 -0.22
C VAL A 74 1.28 2.75 1.03
N ALA A 75 1.31 3.81 1.82
CA ALA A 75 2.10 3.87 3.04
C ALA A 75 1.69 2.79 4.04
N ALA A 76 0.39 2.55 4.19
CA ALA A 76 -0.13 1.51 5.08
C ALA A 76 0.29 0.12 4.60
N GLN A 77 0.30 -0.12 3.30
CA GLN A 77 0.73 -1.40 2.73
C GLN A 77 2.23 -1.64 2.91
N VAL A 78 3.05 -0.60 2.78
CA VAL A 78 4.48 -0.68 3.07
C VAL A 78 4.70 -1.12 4.51
N GLU A 79 4.02 -0.49 5.44
CA GLU A 79 4.13 -0.81 6.86
C GLU A 79 3.70 -2.25 7.17
N ARG A 80 2.59 -2.69 6.58
CA ARG A 80 2.11 -4.07 6.75
C ARG A 80 3.10 -5.08 6.21
N LEU A 81 3.63 -4.82 5.02
CA LEU A 81 4.60 -5.71 4.40
C LEU A 81 5.84 -5.84 5.27
N ALA A 82 6.31 -4.73 5.84
CA ALA A 82 7.46 -4.72 6.73
C ALA A 82 7.25 -5.59 7.97
N ARG A 83 6.01 -5.69 8.44
CA ARG A 83 5.69 -6.49 9.63
C ARG A 83 5.48 -7.97 9.36
N THR A 84 5.49 -8.40 8.10
CA THR A 84 5.30 -9.81 7.78
C THR A 84 6.46 -10.65 8.30
N PRO A 85 6.21 -11.92 8.67
CA PRO A 85 7.29 -12.82 9.09
C PRO A 85 8.38 -12.96 8.03
N THR A 86 8.04 -12.92 6.75
CA THR A 86 8.98 -13.01 5.65
C THR A 86 10.03 -11.90 5.71
N LEU A 87 9.60 -10.65 5.85
CA LEU A 87 10.52 -9.50 5.92
C LEU A 87 11.28 -9.48 7.23
N GLN A 88 10.63 -9.79 8.34
CA GLN A 88 11.28 -9.84 9.64
C GLN A 88 12.38 -10.90 9.68
N ALA A 89 12.12 -12.08 9.11
CA ALA A 89 13.12 -13.15 9.00
C ALA A 89 14.28 -12.73 8.09
N ALA A 90 14.01 -12.06 6.99
CA ALA A 90 15.04 -11.58 6.07
C ALA A 90 15.99 -10.61 6.78
N TRP A 91 15.44 -9.62 7.45
CA TRP A 91 16.24 -8.64 8.18
C TRP A 91 16.99 -9.29 9.35
N GLY A 92 16.33 -10.21 10.07
CA GLY A 92 16.96 -10.95 11.17
C GLY A 92 18.13 -11.81 10.75
N SER A 93 18.15 -12.27 9.50
CA SER A 93 19.27 -13.05 8.93
C SER A 93 20.33 -12.17 8.25
N GLY A 94 20.21 -10.86 8.32
CA GLY A 94 21.17 -9.92 7.76
C GLY A 94 20.97 -9.58 6.29
N LYS A 95 19.84 -9.95 5.70
CA LYS A 95 19.53 -9.57 4.31
C LYS A 95 19.20 -8.09 4.20
N GLU A 96 19.70 -7.47 3.14
CA GLU A 96 19.43 -6.06 2.85
C GLU A 96 18.23 -5.96 1.90
N VAL A 97 17.06 -5.65 2.44
CA VAL A 97 15.84 -5.44 1.66
C VAL A 97 15.22 -4.11 2.08
N SER A 98 14.89 -3.28 1.12
CA SER A 98 14.19 -2.01 1.35
C SER A 98 12.82 -2.06 0.67
N ILE A 99 11.80 -1.57 1.37
CA ILE A 99 10.43 -1.48 0.84
C ILE A 99 10.15 0.00 0.60
N HIS A 100 9.74 0.32 -0.62
CA HIS A 100 9.45 1.68 -1.03
C HIS A 100 7.96 1.85 -1.33
N GLY A 101 7.40 3.00 -1.00
CA GLY A 101 6.05 3.37 -1.38
C GLY A 101 6.09 4.45 -2.45
N TRP A 102 5.56 4.16 -3.62
CA TRP A 102 5.51 5.08 -4.76
C TRP A 102 4.07 5.25 -5.24
N ILE A 103 3.80 6.37 -5.88
CA ILE A 103 2.50 6.66 -6.47
C ILE A 103 2.65 7.06 -7.92
N TYR A 104 1.79 6.53 -8.77
CA TYR A 104 1.79 6.81 -10.21
C TYR A 104 0.66 7.77 -10.56
N GLY A 105 1.00 8.82 -11.29
CA GLY A 105 0.03 9.78 -11.80
C GLY A 105 -0.38 9.42 -13.22
N LEU A 106 -1.68 9.16 -13.43
CA LEU A 106 -2.19 8.83 -14.75
C LEU A 106 -2.18 10.03 -15.70
N GLN A 107 -2.22 11.26 -15.14
CA GLN A 107 -2.25 12.48 -15.93
C GLN A 107 -0.89 12.85 -16.51
N ASP A 108 0.17 12.63 -15.76
CA ASP A 108 1.54 13.02 -16.18
C ASP A 108 2.43 11.82 -16.50
N GLY A 109 2.00 10.60 -16.15
CA GLY A 109 2.78 9.39 -16.41
C GLY A 109 4.02 9.25 -15.54
N LEU A 110 4.07 9.95 -14.41
CA LEU A 110 5.25 9.97 -13.54
C LEU A 110 5.01 9.19 -12.25
N LEU A 111 6.09 8.57 -11.77
CA LEU A 111 6.15 7.93 -10.46
C LEU A 111 6.75 8.91 -9.46
N SER A 112 6.13 9.00 -8.29
CA SER A 112 6.63 9.84 -7.20
C SER A 112 6.89 8.97 -5.97
N ASN A 113 8.02 9.21 -5.31
CA ASN A 113 8.38 8.56 -4.06
C ASN A 113 7.62 9.25 -2.92
N LEU A 114 6.87 8.48 -2.14
CA LEU A 114 6.09 9.02 -1.02
C LEU A 114 6.92 9.26 0.25
N GLY A 115 8.20 8.88 0.24
CA GLY A 115 9.07 9.08 1.39
C GLY A 115 8.81 8.13 2.55
N CYS A 116 8.15 7.00 2.29
CA CYS A 116 7.82 6.02 3.33
C CYS A 116 8.65 4.74 3.19
N THR A 117 9.91 4.87 2.81
CA THR A 117 10.82 3.72 2.68
C THR A 117 11.11 3.09 4.03
N VAL A 118 11.02 1.77 4.11
CA VAL A 118 11.37 0.99 5.30
C VAL A 118 12.48 0.01 4.94
N SER A 119 13.53 -0.03 5.75
CA SER A 119 14.64 -0.95 5.58
C SER A 119 15.05 -1.54 6.93
N GLN A 120 16.09 -2.39 6.92
CA GLN A 120 16.58 -3.02 8.15
C GLN A 120 16.90 -1.98 9.23
N GLY A 121 16.37 -2.20 10.43
CA GLY A 121 16.60 -1.31 11.57
C GLY A 121 15.54 -0.23 11.79
N ASP A 122 14.55 -0.13 10.90
CA ASP A 122 13.48 0.86 11.00
C ASP A 122 12.22 0.34 11.76
#